data_5b7e8bdf121741745244d646ef15237c
#
_entry.id   5b7e8bdf121741745244d646ef15237c
#
_cell.length_a   1.000
_cell.length_b   1.000
_cell.length_c   1.000
_cell.angle_alpha   90.00
_cell.angle_beta   90.00
_cell.angle_gamma   90.00
#
_symmetry.space_group_name_H-M   'P 1'
#
loop_
_entity.id
_entity.type
_entity.pdbx_description
1 polymer ?
#
loop_
_entity_poly.entity_id
_entity_poly.type
_entity_poly.pdbx_seq_one_letter_code
_entity_poly.pdbx_strand_id
1 'polypeptide(L)'
;MKIDGNQIKVGNILDIQSKLWRVLKTQHTQPGKGGAYLQVELKNIKDKTKINERFRSSESVERAILEEKEYQYLYKSDGIFYFMDNKTYEQLEIGNDIISENQEKFLVENELLIIQIYESNPVAIVLPDTISLEVIEADAVVKGQTAASSYKRAILEGNIKTSVPPFIEVGNKVVISTDDNSYVEKTKK
;
A
#
# COMPACT_ATOMS: atom_id res chain seq x y z
N MET A 1 -1.16 -20.95 10.85
CA MET A 1 -1.65 -22.25 10.29
C MET A 1 -0.55 -22.88 9.46
N LYS A 2 -0.13 -24.11 9.77
CA LYS A 2 0.95 -24.80 9.02
C LYS A 2 0.42 -25.35 7.70
N ILE A 3 1.17 -25.14 6.64
CA ILE A 3 0.94 -25.67 5.29
C ILE A 3 2.23 -26.32 4.76
N ASP A 4 2.10 -27.24 3.83
CA ASP A 4 3.27 -27.79 3.14
C ASP A 4 3.80 -26.84 2.06
N GLY A 5 5.10 -26.92 1.72
CA GLY A 5 5.73 -26.07 0.72
C GLY A 5 5.03 -26.12 -0.64
N ASN A 6 4.48 -27.26 -1.05
CA ASN A 6 3.71 -27.41 -2.29
C ASN A 6 2.34 -26.71 -2.27
N GLN A 7 1.84 -26.32 -1.10
CA GLN A 7 0.55 -25.61 -0.92
C GLN A 7 0.70 -24.09 -0.94
N ILE A 8 1.93 -23.58 -0.99
CA ILE A 8 2.20 -22.14 -1.09
C ILE A 8 1.67 -21.61 -2.42
N LYS A 9 0.87 -20.54 -2.35
CA LYS A 9 0.28 -19.87 -3.53
C LYS A 9 0.61 -18.38 -3.50
N VAL A 10 0.61 -17.76 -4.67
CA VAL A 10 0.70 -16.31 -4.82
C VAL A 10 -0.40 -15.63 -3.99
N GLY A 11 -0.06 -14.56 -3.27
CA GLY A 11 -0.93 -13.85 -2.35
C GLY A 11 -0.94 -14.40 -0.91
N ASN A 12 -0.42 -15.61 -0.67
CA ASN A 12 -0.29 -16.09 0.72
C ASN A 12 0.65 -15.18 1.51
N ILE A 13 0.39 -15.07 2.81
CA ILE A 13 1.30 -14.46 3.77
C ILE A 13 1.96 -15.59 4.54
N LEU A 14 3.29 -15.62 4.57
CA LEU A 14 4.07 -16.59 5.31
C LEU A 14 4.73 -15.91 6.51
N ASP A 15 4.70 -16.56 7.66
CA ASP A 15 5.50 -16.17 8.81
C ASP A 15 6.82 -16.95 8.75
N ILE A 16 7.90 -16.23 8.48
CA ILE A 16 9.26 -16.78 8.40
C ILE A 16 10.14 -15.98 9.36
N GLN A 17 10.64 -16.63 10.40
CA GLN A 17 11.48 -16.00 11.42
C GLN A 17 10.83 -14.76 12.05
N SER A 18 9.54 -14.87 12.41
CA SER A 18 8.75 -13.76 12.99
C SER A 18 8.64 -12.53 12.10
N LYS A 19 8.79 -12.72 10.79
CA LYS A 19 8.54 -11.69 9.78
C LYS A 19 7.46 -12.17 8.82
N LEU A 20 6.56 -11.27 8.47
CA LEU A 20 5.47 -11.55 7.54
C LEU A 20 5.88 -11.23 6.10
N TRP A 21 5.75 -12.23 5.24
CA TRP A 21 6.16 -12.18 3.85
C TRP A 21 4.99 -12.50 2.92
N ARG A 22 4.70 -11.62 1.98
CA ARG A 22 3.73 -11.88 0.92
C ARG A 22 4.38 -12.61 -0.24
N VAL A 23 3.78 -13.70 -0.68
CA VAL A 23 4.19 -14.47 -1.85
C VAL A 23 3.81 -13.70 -3.12
N LEU A 24 4.81 -13.28 -3.90
CA LEU A 24 4.63 -12.57 -5.17
C LEU A 24 4.59 -13.52 -6.36
N LYS A 25 5.51 -14.52 -6.38
CA LYS A 25 5.63 -15.50 -7.46
C LYS A 25 5.97 -16.86 -6.89
N THR A 26 5.54 -17.89 -7.59
CA THR A 26 5.88 -19.28 -7.28
C THR A 26 6.32 -19.98 -8.55
N GLN A 27 7.37 -20.82 -8.47
CA GLN A 27 7.86 -21.66 -9.56
C GLN A 27 8.17 -23.04 -9.02
N HIS A 28 7.42 -24.04 -9.51
CA HIS A 28 7.69 -25.44 -9.22
C HIS A 28 8.86 -25.93 -10.06
N THR A 29 9.81 -26.59 -9.42
CA THR A 29 10.93 -27.25 -10.08
C THR A 29 11.01 -28.69 -9.61
N GLN A 30 10.94 -29.61 -10.57
CA GLN A 30 11.07 -31.02 -10.33
C GLN A 30 12.31 -31.53 -11.10
N PRO A 31 13.49 -31.54 -10.46
CA PRO A 31 14.69 -32.06 -11.09
C PRO A 31 14.56 -33.58 -11.31
N GLY A 32 15.17 -34.07 -12.39
CA GLY A 32 15.14 -35.51 -12.74
C GLY A 32 15.80 -36.41 -11.69
N LYS A 33 16.66 -35.87 -10.83
CA LYS A 33 17.26 -36.54 -9.66
C LYS A 33 17.19 -35.55 -8.49
N GLY A 34 16.43 -35.89 -7.44
CA GLY A 34 16.24 -35.07 -6.23
C GLY A 34 14.77 -34.81 -5.94
N GLY A 35 14.49 -34.26 -4.77
CA GLY A 35 13.12 -33.91 -4.34
C GLY A 35 12.59 -32.68 -5.08
N ALA A 36 11.29 -32.64 -5.33
CA ALA A 36 10.62 -31.45 -5.86
C ALA A 36 10.71 -30.28 -4.87
N TYR A 37 10.90 -29.10 -5.37
CA TYR A 37 10.92 -27.87 -4.58
C TYR A 37 10.15 -26.74 -5.26
N LEU A 38 9.67 -25.82 -4.43
CA LEU A 38 9.05 -24.59 -4.86
C LEU A 38 10.01 -23.43 -4.62
N GLN A 39 10.31 -22.67 -5.67
CA GLN A 39 10.99 -21.38 -5.57
C GLN A 39 9.96 -20.29 -5.44
N VAL A 40 10.13 -19.41 -4.45
CA VAL A 40 9.13 -18.41 -4.06
C VAL A 40 9.80 -17.05 -4.00
N GLU A 41 9.26 -16.07 -4.73
CA GLU A 41 9.61 -14.66 -4.54
C GLU A 41 8.71 -14.09 -3.45
N LEU A 42 9.33 -13.55 -2.40
CA LEU A 42 8.67 -13.02 -1.21
C LEU A 42 8.93 -11.53 -1.09
N LYS A 43 7.90 -10.79 -0.64
CA LYS A 43 8.01 -9.38 -0.27
C LYS A 43 7.62 -9.21 1.18
N ASN A 44 8.49 -8.62 1.98
CA ASN A 44 8.21 -8.30 3.37
C ASN A 44 7.05 -7.29 3.44
N ILE A 45 6.10 -7.52 4.34
CA ILE A 45 4.93 -6.64 4.49
C ILE A 45 5.33 -5.27 5.04
N LYS A 46 6.27 -5.25 5.99
CA LYS A 46 6.70 -4.05 6.72
C LYS A 46 7.67 -3.20 5.91
N ASP A 47 8.85 -3.74 5.60
CA ASP A 47 9.97 -2.99 4.97
C ASP A 47 10.00 -3.06 3.45
N LYS A 48 9.07 -3.82 2.83
CA LYS A 48 8.93 -4.02 1.39
C LYS A 48 10.13 -4.71 0.71
N THR A 49 11.11 -5.18 1.47
CA THR A 49 12.26 -5.95 0.97
C THR A 49 11.79 -7.19 0.21
N LYS A 50 12.50 -7.55 -0.85
CA LYS A 50 12.23 -8.76 -1.63
C LYS A 50 13.34 -9.78 -1.42
N ILE A 51 12.95 -11.04 -1.26
CA ILE A 51 13.85 -12.18 -1.19
C ILE A 51 13.32 -13.33 -2.04
N ASN A 52 14.21 -14.24 -2.40
CA ASN A 52 13.84 -15.51 -3.04
C ASN A 52 14.19 -16.64 -2.07
N GLU A 53 13.19 -17.45 -1.76
CA GLU A 53 13.33 -18.60 -0.89
C GLU A 53 12.95 -19.88 -1.63
N ARG A 54 13.50 -21.00 -1.15
CA ARG A 54 13.25 -22.32 -1.71
C ARG A 54 12.70 -23.23 -0.63
N PHE A 55 11.50 -23.77 -0.86
CA PHE A 55 10.84 -24.71 0.01
C PHE A 55 10.80 -26.11 -0.63
N ARG A 56 11.14 -27.12 0.14
CA ARG A 56 10.88 -28.50 -0.28
C ARG A 56 9.37 -28.76 -0.28
N SER A 57 8.88 -29.61 -1.17
CA SER A 57 7.44 -29.87 -1.27
C SER A 57 6.79 -30.34 0.04
N SER A 58 7.54 -31.07 0.87
CA SER A 58 7.10 -31.56 2.19
C SER A 58 7.55 -30.71 3.36
N GLU A 59 8.16 -29.56 3.12
CA GLU A 59 8.60 -28.64 4.17
C GLU A 59 7.40 -27.89 4.75
N SER A 60 7.28 -27.90 6.07
CA SER A 60 6.18 -27.22 6.76
C SER A 60 6.49 -25.73 6.94
N VAL A 61 5.60 -24.88 6.49
CA VAL A 61 5.70 -23.41 6.56
C VAL A 61 4.47 -22.83 7.26
N GLU A 62 4.67 -21.81 8.07
CA GLU A 62 3.57 -21.12 8.75
C GLU A 62 2.92 -20.11 7.82
N ARG A 63 1.64 -20.31 7.50
CA ARG A 63 0.80 -19.35 6.79
C ARG A 63 0.07 -18.48 7.81
N ALA A 64 0.33 -17.18 7.75
CA ALA A 64 -0.40 -16.18 8.50
C ALA A 64 -1.71 -15.81 7.80
N ILE A 65 -2.77 -15.64 8.57
CA ILE A 65 -4.04 -15.07 8.10
C ILE A 65 -4.16 -13.70 8.72
N LEU A 66 -4.23 -12.67 7.88
CA LEU A 66 -4.41 -11.30 8.33
C LEU A 66 -5.91 -10.99 8.42
N GLU A 67 -6.32 -10.38 9.50
CA GLU A 67 -7.62 -9.73 9.60
C GLU A 67 -7.52 -8.35 8.94
N GLU A 68 -8.49 -8.01 8.12
CA GLU A 68 -8.60 -6.69 7.49
C GLU A 68 -9.79 -5.97 8.12
N LYS A 69 -9.50 -4.82 8.72
CA LYS A 69 -10.52 -3.98 9.35
C LYS A 69 -10.45 -2.57 8.79
N GLU A 70 -11.62 -1.95 8.63
CA GLU A 70 -11.75 -0.57 8.18
C GLU A 70 -11.61 0.39 9.34
N TYR A 71 -10.69 1.32 9.20
CA TYR A 71 -10.40 2.36 10.17
C TYR A 71 -10.47 3.74 9.50
N GLN A 72 -10.87 4.73 10.29
CA GLN A 72 -10.80 6.13 9.92
C GLN A 72 -9.51 6.73 10.47
N TYR A 73 -8.73 7.38 9.62
CA TYR A 73 -7.57 8.14 10.08
C TYR A 73 -8.04 9.42 10.79
N LEU A 74 -7.52 9.67 11.98
CA LEU A 74 -7.86 10.84 12.77
C LEU A 74 -6.78 11.93 12.63
N TYR A 75 -5.61 11.67 13.16
CA TYR A 75 -4.49 12.64 13.17
C TYR A 75 -3.17 11.94 13.51
N LYS A 76 -2.08 12.72 13.44
CA LYS A 76 -0.74 12.32 13.91
C LYS A 76 -0.32 13.24 15.05
N SER A 77 0.23 12.67 16.12
CA SER A 77 0.87 13.40 17.23
C SER A 77 2.09 12.65 17.71
N ASP A 78 3.21 13.35 17.93
CA ASP A 78 4.45 12.81 18.46
C ASP A 78 4.99 11.54 17.75
N GLY A 79 4.76 11.47 16.42
CA GLY A 79 5.19 10.32 15.61
C GLY A 79 4.26 9.11 15.69
N ILE A 80 3.13 9.23 16.38
CA ILE A 80 2.09 8.21 16.49
C ILE A 80 0.89 8.63 15.63
N PHE A 81 0.37 7.70 14.86
CA PHE A 81 -0.83 7.87 14.05
C PHE A 81 -2.02 7.28 14.78
N TYR A 82 -3.09 8.05 14.86
CA TYR A 82 -4.33 7.70 15.56
C TYR A 82 -5.41 7.36 14.54
N PHE A 83 -6.01 6.20 14.74
CA PHE A 83 -7.10 5.69 13.91
C PHE A 83 -8.29 5.32 14.78
N MET A 84 -9.48 5.31 14.22
CA MET A 84 -10.69 4.87 14.87
C MET A 84 -11.34 3.73 14.07
N ASP A 85 -11.61 2.62 14.73
CA ASP A 85 -12.36 1.51 14.12
C ASP A 85 -13.75 2.00 13.72
N ASN A 86 -14.12 1.81 12.45
CA ASN A 86 -15.38 2.32 11.91
C ASN A 86 -16.63 1.57 12.44
N LYS A 87 -16.46 0.46 13.17
CA LYS A 87 -17.54 -0.35 13.74
C LYS A 87 -17.64 -0.22 15.25
N THR A 88 -16.50 -0.31 15.95
CA THR A 88 -16.45 -0.32 17.42
C THR A 88 -16.18 1.05 18.00
N TYR A 89 -15.71 2.01 17.17
CA TYR A 89 -15.26 3.36 17.58
C TYR A 89 -14.10 3.35 18.57
N GLU A 90 -13.41 2.23 18.69
CA GLU A 90 -12.20 2.13 19.48
C GLU A 90 -11.03 2.78 18.75
N GLN A 91 -10.17 3.46 19.51
CA GLN A 91 -8.97 4.08 18.97
C GLN A 91 -7.84 3.05 18.88
N LEU A 92 -7.06 3.15 17.79
CA LEU A 92 -5.87 2.36 17.54
C LEU A 92 -4.69 3.30 17.29
N GLU A 93 -3.58 3.05 17.97
CA GLU A 93 -2.33 3.80 17.82
C GLU A 93 -1.34 2.98 16.98
N ILE A 94 -0.75 3.61 15.96
CA ILE A 94 0.24 2.97 15.07
C ILE A 94 1.48 3.85 14.99
N GLY A 95 2.65 3.26 15.23
CA GLY A 95 3.93 3.95 15.13
C GLY A 95 4.45 4.07 13.69
N ASN A 96 5.47 4.93 13.52
CA ASN A 96 6.18 5.13 12.25
C ASN A 96 6.84 3.87 11.68
N ASP A 97 6.99 2.82 12.47
CA ASP A 97 7.59 1.56 12.04
C ASP A 97 6.69 0.73 11.12
N ILE A 98 5.38 0.99 11.11
CA ILE A 98 4.39 0.31 10.27
C ILE A 98 4.01 1.17 9.06
N ILE A 99 3.97 2.48 9.23
CA ILE A 99 3.57 3.45 8.21
C ILE A 99 4.83 4.10 7.61
N SER A 100 5.04 3.89 6.33
CA SER A 100 6.18 4.50 5.62
C SER A 100 5.91 5.98 5.33
N GLU A 101 6.99 6.77 5.16
CA GLU A 101 6.90 8.19 4.79
C GLU A 101 6.08 8.42 3.51
N ASN A 102 6.11 7.49 2.57
CA ASN A 102 5.29 7.58 1.35
C ASN A 102 3.81 7.37 1.64
N GLN A 103 3.46 6.44 2.53
CA GLN A 103 2.08 6.21 2.92
C GLN A 103 1.52 7.36 3.75
N GLU A 104 2.34 7.95 4.62
CA GLU A 104 1.97 9.10 5.44
C GLU A 104 1.41 10.26 4.61
N LYS A 105 2.00 10.54 3.45
CA LYS A 105 1.56 11.63 2.55
C LYS A 105 0.12 11.49 2.05
N PHE A 106 -0.40 10.27 2.04
CA PHE A 106 -1.76 9.95 1.62
C PHE A 106 -2.76 9.84 2.78
N LEU A 107 -2.31 10.01 4.02
CA LEU A 107 -3.20 9.99 5.17
C LEU A 107 -3.89 11.36 5.30
N VAL A 108 -5.15 11.40 4.90
CA VAL A 108 -6.02 12.58 5.02
C VAL A 108 -6.98 12.34 6.18
N GLU A 109 -7.16 13.35 7.04
CA GLU A 109 -8.08 13.26 8.17
C GLU A 109 -9.50 12.90 7.72
N ASN A 110 -10.10 11.98 8.46
CA ASN A 110 -11.43 11.41 8.22
C ASN A 110 -11.54 10.44 7.02
N GLU A 111 -10.49 10.19 6.28
CA GLU A 111 -10.50 9.17 5.22
C GLU A 111 -10.44 7.76 5.80
N LEU A 112 -11.10 6.83 5.09
CA LEU A 112 -11.14 5.43 5.46
C LEU A 112 -10.00 4.66 4.77
N LEU A 113 -9.41 3.73 5.52
CA LEU A 113 -8.40 2.82 5.01
C LEU A 113 -8.52 1.46 5.70
N ILE A 114 -7.83 0.47 5.16
CA ILE A 114 -7.79 -0.87 5.74
C ILE A 114 -6.51 -1.02 6.57
N ILE A 115 -6.64 -1.49 7.80
CA ILE A 115 -5.52 -1.92 8.63
C ILE A 115 -5.51 -3.45 8.67
N GLN A 116 -4.35 -4.02 8.35
CA GLN A 116 -4.10 -5.46 8.43
C GLN A 116 -3.57 -5.80 9.82
N ILE A 117 -4.24 -6.73 10.46
CA ILE A 117 -3.99 -7.15 11.85
C ILE A 117 -3.58 -8.63 11.84
N TYR A 118 -2.52 -8.95 12.55
CA TYR A 118 -2.06 -10.31 12.81
C TYR A 118 -1.87 -10.52 14.31
N GLU A 119 -2.53 -11.55 14.88
CA GLU A 119 -2.48 -11.84 16.32
C GLU A 119 -2.75 -10.60 17.19
N SER A 120 -3.81 -9.87 16.84
CA SER A 120 -4.26 -8.63 17.51
C SER A 120 -3.31 -7.43 17.37
N ASN A 121 -2.23 -7.54 16.59
CA ASN A 121 -1.29 -6.45 16.35
C ASN A 121 -1.46 -5.89 14.93
N PRO A 122 -1.48 -4.56 14.75
CA PRO A 122 -1.44 -3.96 13.42
C PRO A 122 -0.09 -4.24 12.76
N VAL A 123 -0.09 -4.70 11.52
CA VAL A 123 1.13 -5.08 10.79
C VAL A 123 1.34 -4.30 9.51
N ALA A 124 0.28 -3.76 8.94
CA ALA A 124 0.35 -2.91 7.75
C ALA A 124 -0.92 -2.09 7.59
N ILE A 125 -0.82 -0.98 6.85
CA ILE A 125 -1.96 -0.24 6.31
C ILE A 125 -2.07 -0.51 4.81
N VAL A 126 -3.30 -0.53 4.31
CA VAL A 126 -3.62 -0.60 2.88
C VAL A 126 -4.40 0.65 2.54
N LEU A 127 -3.75 1.52 1.78
CA LEU A 127 -4.39 2.73 1.27
C LEU A 127 -5.43 2.36 0.19
N PRO A 128 -6.48 3.16 -0.01
CA PRO A 128 -7.35 3.00 -1.15
C PRO A 128 -6.56 3.20 -2.46
N ASP A 129 -6.99 2.58 -3.55
CA ASP A 129 -6.31 2.67 -4.85
C ASP A 129 -6.23 4.12 -5.36
N THR A 130 -7.22 4.92 -5.00
CA THR A 130 -7.29 6.33 -5.36
C THR A 130 -7.70 7.18 -4.16
N ILE A 131 -7.23 8.44 -4.14
CA ILE A 131 -7.56 9.41 -3.10
C ILE A 131 -7.84 10.79 -3.72
N SER A 132 -8.73 11.55 -3.08
CA SER A 132 -9.05 12.92 -3.49
C SER A 132 -8.25 13.93 -2.67
N LEU A 133 -7.43 14.74 -3.35
CA LEU A 133 -6.55 15.73 -2.71
C LEU A 133 -6.76 17.11 -3.33
N GLU A 134 -6.54 18.16 -2.54
CA GLU A 134 -6.59 19.54 -3.01
C GLU A 134 -5.27 19.92 -3.69
N VAL A 135 -5.37 20.67 -4.78
CA VAL A 135 -4.21 21.24 -5.48
C VAL A 135 -3.76 22.50 -4.73
N ILE A 136 -2.56 22.45 -4.16
CA ILE A 136 -1.95 23.55 -3.40
C ILE A 136 -1.15 24.48 -4.33
N GLU A 137 -0.44 23.90 -5.30
CA GLU A 137 0.32 24.64 -6.29
C GLU A 137 0.12 24.03 -7.69
N ALA A 138 0.09 24.86 -8.72
CA ALA A 138 0.05 24.41 -10.10
C ALA A 138 0.79 25.39 -11.00
N ASP A 139 1.56 24.86 -11.96
CA ASP A 139 2.24 25.71 -12.96
C ASP A 139 1.23 26.49 -13.79
N ALA A 140 1.63 27.71 -14.18
CA ALA A 140 0.85 28.53 -15.09
C ALA A 140 0.81 27.90 -16.51
N VAL A 141 -0.34 27.99 -17.16
CA VAL A 141 -0.47 27.58 -18.55
C VAL A 141 0.09 28.70 -19.46
N VAL A 142 1.16 28.42 -20.19
CA VAL A 142 1.70 29.36 -21.17
C VAL A 142 0.78 29.41 -22.39
N LYS A 143 0.12 30.54 -22.63
CA LYS A 143 -0.70 30.76 -23.83
C LYS A 143 0.21 30.69 -25.07
N GLY A 144 -0.04 29.75 -25.99
CA GLY A 144 0.68 29.62 -27.26
C GLY A 144 1.36 28.28 -27.53
N GLN A 145 1.49 27.39 -26.57
CA GLN A 145 1.82 26.00 -26.86
C GLN A 145 0.51 25.26 -27.23
N THR A 146 0.55 24.56 -28.34
CA THR A 146 -0.59 23.81 -28.91
C THR A 146 -1.25 22.97 -27.82
N ALA A 147 -2.47 23.33 -27.48
CA ALA A 147 -3.24 22.94 -26.30
C ALA A 147 -3.67 21.46 -26.23
N ALA A 148 -3.06 20.57 -26.99
CA ALA A 148 -3.64 19.24 -27.17
C ALA A 148 -3.14 18.15 -26.24
N SER A 149 -2.06 18.31 -25.44
CA SER A 149 -1.59 17.19 -24.61
C SER A 149 -0.53 17.52 -23.54
N SER A 150 -0.29 18.73 -23.15
CA SER A 150 0.73 18.99 -22.13
C SER A 150 0.14 19.07 -20.73
N TYR A 151 0.27 18.00 -19.97
CA TYR A 151 0.07 18.05 -18.53
C TYR A 151 1.03 19.06 -17.90
N LYS A 152 0.57 19.77 -16.88
CA LYS A 152 1.38 20.71 -16.09
C LYS A 152 1.68 20.13 -14.72
N ARG A 153 2.78 20.56 -14.12
CA ARG A 153 3.14 20.13 -12.76
C ARG A 153 2.18 20.74 -11.74
N ALA A 154 1.82 19.94 -10.75
CA ALA A 154 1.04 20.36 -9.60
C ALA A 154 1.61 19.75 -8.33
N ILE A 155 1.41 20.44 -7.21
CA ILE A 155 1.68 19.97 -5.86
C ILE A 155 0.33 19.91 -5.15
N LEU A 156 0.03 18.75 -4.59
CA LEU A 156 -1.20 18.48 -3.84
C LEU A 156 -0.94 18.52 -2.33
N GLU A 157 -1.99 18.45 -1.53
CA GLU A 157 -1.90 18.19 -0.09
C GLU A 157 -0.92 17.04 0.18
N GLY A 158 -0.26 17.06 1.35
CA GLY A 158 0.79 16.09 1.66
C GLY A 158 2.09 16.27 0.85
N ASN A 159 2.26 17.40 0.13
CA ASN A 159 3.42 17.68 -0.74
C ASN A 159 3.61 16.63 -1.84
N ILE A 160 2.51 16.07 -2.34
CA ILE A 160 2.52 15.07 -3.41
C ILE A 160 2.65 15.78 -4.75
N LYS A 161 3.70 15.41 -5.50
CA LYS A 161 3.95 15.93 -6.83
C LYS A 161 3.26 15.06 -7.87
N THR A 162 2.51 15.68 -8.76
CA THR A 162 1.84 15.00 -9.87
C THR A 162 1.82 15.87 -11.11
N SER A 163 1.34 15.32 -12.22
CA SER A 163 1.06 16.04 -13.46
C SER A 163 -0.45 16.05 -13.69
N VAL A 164 -1.01 17.24 -13.94
CA VAL A 164 -2.46 17.43 -14.11
C VAL A 164 -2.77 18.10 -15.46
N PRO A 165 -3.98 17.91 -16.00
CA PRO A 165 -4.43 18.64 -17.20
C PRO A 165 -4.37 20.16 -17.02
N PRO A 166 -4.24 20.93 -18.12
CA PRO A 166 -4.08 22.39 -18.08
C PRO A 166 -5.21 23.14 -17.38
N PHE A 167 -6.43 22.60 -17.39
CA PHE A 167 -7.63 23.23 -16.81
C PHE A 167 -7.74 23.06 -15.28
N ILE A 168 -6.84 22.31 -14.66
CA ILE A 168 -6.80 22.16 -13.20
C ILE A 168 -6.12 23.39 -12.60
N GLU A 169 -6.73 23.97 -11.60
CA GLU A 169 -6.29 25.18 -10.90
C GLU A 169 -6.07 24.91 -9.41
N VAL A 170 -5.32 25.77 -8.75
CA VAL A 170 -5.16 25.76 -7.28
C VAL A 170 -6.53 25.82 -6.62
N GLY A 171 -6.73 25.05 -5.56
CA GLY A 171 -8.01 24.89 -4.86
C GLY A 171 -8.97 23.87 -5.51
N ASN A 172 -8.63 23.32 -6.66
CA ASN A 172 -9.40 22.19 -7.19
C ASN A 172 -9.07 20.90 -6.44
N LYS A 173 -10.05 20.04 -6.22
CA LYS A 173 -9.83 18.68 -5.74
C LYS A 173 -9.70 17.74 -6.92
N VAL A 174 -8.67 16.91 -6.89
CA VAL A 174 -8.34 15.93 -7.91
C VAL A 174 -8.17 14.55 -7.30
N VAL A 175 -8.62 13.53 -8.02
CA VAL A 175 -8.39 12.13 -7.67
C VAL A 175 -7.09 11.68 -8.29
N ILE A 176 -6.22 11.09 -7.49
CA ILE A 176 -4.95 10.52 -7.92
C ILE A 176 -4.85 9.05 -7.50
N SER A 177 -4.06 8.28 -8.23
CA SER A 177 -3.68 6.93 -7.85
C SER A 177 -2.65 6.98 -6.72
N THR A 178 -2.82 6.16 -5.69
CA THR A 178 -1.88 6.06 -4.56
C THR A 178 -0.65 5.20 -4.89
N ASP A 179 -0.65 4.49 -6.03
CA ASP A 179 0.45 3.63 -6.46
C ASP A 179 1.57 4.43 -7.14
N ASP A 180 1.21 5.33 -8.05
CA ASP A 180 2.15 6.07 -8.90
C ASP A 180 1.97 7.60 -8.90
N ASN A 181 1.07 8.14 -8.09
CA ASN A 181 0.67 9.55 -8.00
C ASN A 181 0.06 10.10 -9.30
N SER A 182 -0.39 9.25 -10.21
CA SER A 182 -0.96 9.71 -11.47
C SER A 182 -2.35 10.33 -11.27
N TYR A 183 -2.62 11.39 -12.03
CA TYR A 183 -3.94 12.02 -12.08
C TYR A 183 -4.96 11.08 -12.72
N VAL A 184 -6.09 10.89 -12.07
CA VAL A 184 -7.22 10.09 -12.56
C VAL A 184 -8.32 11.00 -13.10
N GLU A 185 -8.88 11.84 -12.23
CA GLU A 185 -9.96 12.73 -12.60
C GLU A 185 -10.06 13.95 -11.69
N LYS A 186 -10.85 14.95 -12.10
CA LYS A 186 -11.24 16.06 -11.23
C LYS A 186 -12.48 15.66 -10.44
N THR A 187 -12.44 15.85 -9.12
CA THR A 187 -13.62 15.62 -8.28
C THR A 187 -14.76 16.52 -8.71
N LYS A 188 -15.92 15.95 -8.99
CA LYS A 188 -17.14 16.71 -9.23
C LYS A 188 -17.59 17.33 -7.90
N LYS A 189 -17.96 18.61 -7.97
CA LYS A 189 -18.58 19.31 -6.81
C LYS A 189 -19.91 18.69 -6.47
#